data_c9fadcd2d2b03e95ae56d6cb789ca8fc
#
_entry.id   c9fadcd2d2b03e95ae56d6cb789ca8fc
#
_cell.length_a   1.000
_cell.length_b   1.000
_cell.length_c   1.000
_cell.angle_alpha   90.00
_cell.angle_beta   90.00
_cell.angle_gamma   90.00
#
_symmetry.space_group_name_H-M   'P 1'
#
loop_
_entity.id
_entity.type
_entity.pdbx_description
1 polymer ?
#
loop_
_entity_poly.entity_id
_entity_poly.type
_entity_poly.pdbx_seq_one_letter_code
_entity_poly.pdbx_strand_id
1 'polypeptide(L)'
;MLERTTRRYGKPEFGLKETSVGGVRVPVRENVVWSRPFCDLIHFERGVTSHRNDPKILIVSPMSGHYATLLRGTVEALMPDADVYITDWIDARMVPIQDGKFDLDDYIDYIVSMLHFLGPDAHVLGVCQPSVPVLAAVAVMEDREDPYVPSTMTLMGGPIDTRVAPTAVNDLAVSKGIEWFKNNVVMKVPFPHAGFMRDVYPGFLQLSGFMSMNLDRHVTAHRDFFQHLVEGDGDSAEKHREFYDEYLAVMDLTAEFYLQTVETVFIRHALPEGTMEHNGRIVDCSKITRTALLTVEGEKDDITGRGQTRAAHALCTSLPDDMKAHYEQPNVGHYGVFNGSRWRSEIAPRVMDFIRSNRAGAPKKAPPKSPAKVASAEKTKPATKPKAKTAPAGPLAKILLAKPDGAADNLKDISGVGPKLESALNEAGIFHFWQIASLTGDQIEALDSKLDFRGRIERDKWIEQARQLSEAVS
;
A
#
# COMPACT_ATOMS: atom_id res chain seq x y z
N MET A 1 19.76 -23.05 -4.80
CA MET A 1 20.28 -22.00 -3.91
C MET A 1 21.43 -21.22 -4.52
N LEU A 2 22.47 -21.87 -5.03
CA LEU A 2 23.65 -21.20 -5.63
C LEU A 2 23.27 -20.30 -6.83
N GLU A 3 22.37 -20.73 -7.69
CA GLU A 3 21.88 -19.96 -8.85
C GLU A 3 21.21 -18.65 -8.47
N ARG A 4 20.48 -18.60 -7.35
CA ARG A 4 19.79 -17.37 -6.87
C ARG A 4 20.73 -16.35 -6.25
N THR A 5 21.82 -16.79 -5.63
CA THR A 5 22.81 -15.89 -5.01
C THR A 5 23.81 -15.33 -6.02
N THR A 6 23.87 -15.89 -7.23
CA THR A 6 24.79 -15.48 -8.30
C THR A 6 24.09 -14.86 -9.51
N ARG A 7 22.74 -14.96 -9.59
CA ARG A 7 21.96 -14.41 -10.70
C ARG A 7 21.96 -12.88 -10.61
N ARG A 8 22.28 -12.23 -11.72
CA ARG A 8 22.07 -10.79 -11.87
C ARG A 8 20.63 -10.56 -12.32
N TYR A 9 19.85 -9.94 -11.46
CA TYR A 9 18.49 -9.52 -11.79
C TYR A 9 18.58 -8.24 -12.63
N GLY A 10 18.16 -8.31 -13.89
CA GLY A 10 17.96 -7.14 -14.74
C GLY A 10 16.62 -6.50 -14.45
N LYS A 11 16.36 -5.35 -15.10
CA LYS A 11 15.04 -4.70 -15.05
C LYS A 11 13.97 -5.67 -15.61
N PRO A 12 12.91 -5.99 -14.86
CA PRO A 12 11.80 -6.80 -15.34
C PRO A 12 11.01 -6.08 -16.42
N GLU A 13 10.26 -6.82 -17.24
CA GLU A 13 9.28 -6.28 -18.18
C GLU A 13 7.91 -6.15 -17.51
N PHE A 14 7.10 -5.16 -17.89
CA PHE A 14 5.70 -5.11 -17.47
C PHE A 14 4.94 -6.32 -18.02
N GLY A 15 5.12 -6.64 -19.30
CA GLY A 15 4.56 -7.83 -19.93
C GLY A 15 3.03 -7.83 -20.04
N LEU A 16 2.41 -6.65 -19.98
CA LEU A 16 0.97 -6.47 -20.04
C LEU A 16 0.52 -6.38 -21.50
N LYS A 17 0.28 -7.53 -22.13
CA LYS A 17 0.00 -7.65 -23.57
C LYS A 17 -1.47 -7.46 -23.96
N GLU A 18 -2.38 -7.58 -23.01
CA GLU A 18 -3.82 -7.48 -23.22
C GLU A 18 -4.53 -6.95 -21.98
N THR A 19 -5.71 -6.36 -22.19
CA THR A 19 -6.63 -5.97 -21.11
C THR A 19 -8.07 -6.15 -21.56
N SER A 20 -9.04 -5.98 -20.64
CA SER A 20 -10.47 -6.02 -20.98
C SER A 20 -11.06 -4.61 -20.95
N VAL A 21 -11.63 -4.15 -22.04
CA VAL A 21 -12.31 -2.85 -22.14
C VAL A 21 -13.76 -3.06 -22.49
N GLY A 22 -14.68 -2.70 -21.58
CA GLY A 22 -16.11 -2.93 -21.78
C GLY A 22 -16.48 -4.40 -21.96
N GLY A 23 -15.73 -5.31 -21.33
CA GLY A 23 -15.91 -6.77 -21.44
C GLY A 23 -15.27 -7.41 -22.68
N VAL A 24 -14.59 -6.63 -23.54
CA VAL A 24 -13.90 -7.12 -24.73
C VAL A 24 -12.40 -7.12 -24.49
N ARG A 25 -11.72 -8.24 -24.76
CA ARG A 25 -10.25 -8.31 -24.73
C ARG A 25 -9.66 -7.50 -25.88
N VAL A 26 -8.71 -6.63 -25.53
CA VAL A 26 -7.98 -5.78 -26.49
C VAL A 26 -6.48 -5.91 -26.26
N PRO A 27 -5.65 -5.82 -27.29
CA PRO A 27 -4.20 -5.81 -27.13
C PRO A 27 -3.74 -4.51 -26.44
N VAL A 28 -2.61 -4.60 -25.75
CA VAL A 28 -1.93 -3.48 -25.11
C VAL A 28 -0.51 -3.36 -25.68
N ARG A 29 -0.08 -2.12 -25.95
CA ARG A 29 1.29 -1.79 -26.32
C ARG A 29 1.90 -0.86 -25.28
N GLU A 30 3.13 -1.16 -24.90
CA GLU A 30 3.92 -0.32 -23.99
C GLU A 30 4.73 0.66 -24.86
N ASN A 31 4.44 1.94 -24.78
CA ASN A 31 5.10 2.98 -25.55
C ASN A 31 5.77 3.99 -24.61
N VAL A 32 7.06 4.28 -24.82
CA VAL A 32 7.70 5.43 -24.21
C VAL A 32 7.24 6.69 -24.93
N VAL A 33 6.51 7.57 -24.23
CA VAL A 33 5.89 8.77 -24.82
C VAL A 33 6.55 10.08 -24.39
N TRP A 34 7.34 10.05 -23.32
CA TRP A 34 8.14 11.17 -22.84
C TRP A 34 9.40 10.60 -22.20
N SER A 35 10.54 11.31 -22.33
CA SER A 35 11.83 10.83 -21.84
C SER A 35 12.68 11.98 -21.35
N ARG A 36 13.39 11.73 -20.26
CA ARG A 36 14.46 12.57 -19.68
C ARG A 36 15.58 11.65 -19.17
N PRO A 37 16.76 12.16 -18.86
CA PRO A 37 17.90 11.31 -18.49
C PRO A 37 17.62 10.30 -17.35
N PHE A 38 16.75 10.66 -16.39
CA PHE A 38 16.46 9.82 -15.21
C PHE A 38 15.11 9.16 -15.22
N CYS A 39 14.25 9.42 -16.22
CA CYS A 39 12.91 8.84 -16.26
C CYS A 39 12.34 8.80 -17.67
N ASP A 40 11.73 7.67 -18.00
CA ASP A 40 10.81 7.52 -19.12
C ASP A 40 9.36 7.56 -18.61
N LEU A 41 8.43 8.03 -19.42
CA LEU A 41 7.00 7.89 -19.20
C LEU A 41 6.46 6.82 -20.13
N ILE A 42 5.99 5.72 -19.58
CA ILE A 42 5.40 4.62 -20.33
C ILE A 42 3.88 4.80 -20.39
N HIS A 43 3.34 4.74 -21.60
CA HIS A 43 1.91 4.68 -21.90
C HIS A 43 1.50 3.26 -22.26
N PHE A 44 0.45 2.76 -21.63
CA PHE A 44 -0.16 1.47 -21.96
C PHE A 44 -1.30 1.70 -22.95
N GLU A 45 -0.93 1.76 -24.23
CA GLU A 45 -1.88 2.00 -25.32
C GLU A 45 -2.78 0.78 -25.54
N ARG A 46 -4.07 0.95 -25.34
CA ARG A 46 -5.07 -0.09 -25.55
C ARG A 46 -5.57 -0.05 -27.01
N GLY A 47 -5.60 -1.21 -27.68
CA GLY A 47 -6.07 -1.36 -29.04
C GLY A 47 -7.59 -1.22 -29.15
N VAL A 48 -8.15 -0.07 -28.78
CA VAL A 48 -9.59 0.23 -28.90
C VAL A 48 -9.88 1.02 -30.17
N THR A 49 -10.95 0.65 -30.88
CA THR A 49 -11.33 1.27 -32.15
C THR A 49 -12.23 2.50 -31.99
N SER A 50 -12.80 2.72 -30.80
CA SER A 50 -13.66 3.87 -30.51
C SER A 50 -12.95 4.90 -29.65
N HIS A 51 -13.14 6.19 -29.96
CA HIS A 51 -12.71 7.27 -29.07
C HIS A 51 -13.46 7.19 -27.75
N ARG A 52 -12.76 6.76 -26.70
CA ARG A 52 -13.28 6.74 -25.34
C ARG A 52 -12.75 7.97 -24.60
N ASN A 53 -13.61 8.57 -23.81
CA ASN A 53 -13.20 9.64 -22.91
C ASN A 53 -12.82 9.05 -21.53
N ASP A 54 -11.89 8.08 -21.54
CA ASP A 54 -11.39 7.48 -20.30
C ASP A 54 -10.44 8.46 -19.59
N PRO A 55 -10.40 8.46 -18.24
CA PRO A 55 -9.50 9.35 -17.51
C PRO A 55 -8.04 8.99 -17.77
N LYS A 56 -7.21 10.02 -17.99
CA LYS A 56 -5.75 9.87 -18.07
C LYS A 56 -5.17 9.82 -16.68
N ILE A 57 -4.52 8.72 -16.31
CA ILE A 57 -3.92 8.53 -14.99
C ILE A 57 -2.40 8.48 -15.11
N LEU A 58 -1.71 9.42 -14.46
CA LEU A 58 -0.27 9.37 -14.24
C LEU A 58 0.01 8.63 -12.92
N ILE A 59 0.56 7.44 -13.00
CA ILE A 59 1.08 6.72 -11.84
C ILE A 59 2.52 7.13 -11.65
N VAL A 60 2.83 7.75 -10.51
CA VAL A 60 4.20 8.06 -10.11
C VAL A 60 4.71 6.91 -9.24
N SER A 61 5.58 6.08 -9.84
CA SER A 61 6.15 4.91 -9.20
C SER A 61 7.20 5.30 -8.15
N PRO A 62 7.37 4.49 -7.09
CA PRO A 62 8.40 4.75 -6.09
C PRO A 62 9.82 4.77 -6.69
N MET A 63 10.61 5.78 -6.33
CA MET A 63 12.04 5.81 -6.55
C MET A 63 12.72 5.39 -5.25
N SER A 64 12.54 4.13 -4.90
CA SER A 64 12.95 3.52 -3.63
C SER A 64 13.81 2.26 -3.82
N GLY A 65 14.53 2.17 -4.93
CA GLY A 65 15.42 1.06 -5.28
C GLY A 65 14.79 -0.03 -6.13
N HIS A 66 13.47 -0.18 -6.16
CA HIS A 66 12.78 -1.12 -7.06
C HIS A 66 12.41 -0.43 -8.38
N TYR A 67 12.26 -1.22 -9.44
CA TYR A 67 11.76 -0.74 -10.73
C TYR A 67 10.25 -0.50 -10.70
N ALA A 68 9.76 0.31 -11.64
CA ALA A 68 8.33 0.63 -11.78
C ALA A 68 7.44 -0.61 -12.01
N THR A 69 8.01 -1.70 -12.50
CA THR A 69 7.36 -3.00 -12.70
C THR A 69 6.79 -3.60 -11.42
N LEU A 70 7.26 -3.19 -10.23
CA LEU A 70 6.64 -3.51 -8.95
C LEU A 70 5.16 -3.11 -8.91
N LEU A 71 4.77 -2.08 -9.67
CA LEU A 71 3.38 -1.62 -9.82
C LEU A 71 2.63 -2.26 -10.99
N ARG A 72 3.12 -3.37 -11.56
CA ARG A 72 2.44 -4.10 -12.66
C ARG A 72 0.97 -4.37 -12.34
N GLY A 73 0.67 -4.88 -11.15
CA GLY A 73 -0.69 -5.15 -10.71
C GLY A 73 -1.54 -3.88 -10.49
N THR A 74 -0.89 -2.75 -10.19
CA THR A 74 -1.56 -1.43 -10.11
C THR A 74 -2.02 -0.98 -11.48
N VAL A 75 -1.13 -1.04 -12.48
CA VAL A 75 -1.41 -0.69 -13.87
C VAL A 75 -2.49 -1.61 -14.45
N GLU A 76 -2.33 -2.93 -14.29
CA GLU A 76 -3.26 -3.94 -14.79
C GLU A 76 -4.69 -3.69 -14.32
N ALA A 77 -4.89 -3.36 -13.05
CA ALA A 77 -6.21 -3.13 -12.48
C ALA A 77 -6.89 -1.84 -12.96
N LEU A 78 -6.13 -0.83 -13.36
CA LEU A 78 -6.67 0.45 -13.83
C LEU A 78 -6.89 0.51 -15.35
N MET A 79 -6.11 -0.25 -16.13
CA MET A 79 -6.19 -0.24 -17.60
C MET A 79 -7.57 -0.52 -18.21
N PRO A 80 -8.45 -1.36 -17.62
CA PRO A 80 -9.79 -1.56 -18.20
C PRO A 80 -10.62 -0.28 -18.33
N ASP A 81 -10.42 0.66 -17.41
CA ASP A 81 -11.26 1.83 -17.20
C ASP A 81 -10.55 3.17 -17.37
N ALA A 82 -9.23 3.18 -17.56
CA ALA A 82 -8.41 4.37 -17.65
C ALA A 82 -7.36 4.29 -18.74
N ASP A 83 -6.89 5.45 -19.18
CA ASP A 83 -5.73 5.63 -20.05
C ASP A 83 -4.50 5.82 -19.14
N VAL A 84 -3.67 4.77 -19.00
CA VAL A 84 -2.69 4.65 -17.93
C VAL A 84 -1.28 4.98 -18.41
N TYR A 85 -0.63 5.87 -17.67
CA TYR A 85 0.76 6.26 -17.81
C TYR A 85 1.51 5.99 -16.51
N ILE A 86 2.77 5.56 -16.58
CA ILE A 86 3.61 5.32 -15.41
C ILE A 86 5.01 5.86 -15.59
N THR A 87 5.56 6.47 -14.54
CA THR A 87 6.97 6.85 -14.49
C THR A 87 7.83 5.60 -14.40
N ASP A 88 8.83 5.50 -15.27
CA ASP A 88 9.80 4.42 -15.32
C ASP A 88 11.19 5.01 -15.06
N TRP A 89 11.59 5.00 -13.77
CA TRP A 89 12.86 5.56 -13.33
C TRP A 89 14.04 4.77 -13.87
N ILE A 90 15.06 5.49 -14.31
CA ILE A 90 16.28 4.91 -14.88
C ILE A 90 17.31 4.72 -13.77
N ASP A 91 17.92 3.54 -13.73
CA ASP A 91 19.02 3.22 -12.82
C ASP A 91 20.12 4.28 -12.94
N ALA A 92 20.39 5.02 -11.88
CA ALA A 92 21.38 6.11 -11.87
C ALA A 92 22.78 5.63 -12.27
N ARG A 93 23.08 4.34 -12.08
CA ARG A 93 24.31 3.70 -12.55
C ARG A 93 24.48 3.77 -14.08
N MET A 94 23.36 3.84 -14.80
CA MET A 94 23.32 3.85 -16.26
C MET A 94 23.25 5.26 -16.86
N VAL A 95 23.14 6.31 -16.03
CA VAL A 95 23.03 7.70 -16.49
C VAL A 95 24.40 8.39 -16.45
N PRO A 96 24.99 8.79 -17.58
CA PRO A 96 26.26 9.47 -17.62
C PRO A 96 26.26 10.75 -16.75
N ILE A 97 27.43 11.10 -16.17
CA ILE A 97 27.55 12.33 -15.34
C ILE A 97 27.23 13.59 -16.14
N GLN A 98 27.57 13.62 -17.42
CA GLN A 98 27.32 14.75 -18.32
C GLN A 98 25.82 15.07 -18.52
N ASP A 99 24.94 14.11 -18.24
CA ASP A 99 23.49 14.29 -18.32
C ASP A 99 22.92 15.02 -17.09
N GLY A 100 23.78 15.45 -16.18
CA GLY A 100 23.47 16.29 -15.03
C GLY A 100 23.22 15.52 -13.74
N LYS A 101 22.75 16.26 -12.75
CA LYS A 101 22.29 15.73 -11.45
C LYS A 101 20.81 15.38 -11.49
N PHE A 102 20.35 14.69 -10.46
CA PHE A 102 18.93 14.49 -10.19
C PHE A 102 18.69 14.52 -8.68
N ASP A 103 17.87 15.44 -8.23
CA ASP A 103 17.51 15.62 -6.84
C ASP A 103 15.99 15.70 -6.64
N LEU A 104 15.52 16.08 -5.46
CA LEU A 104 14.09 16.15 -5.15
C LEU A 104 13.38 17.27 -5.92
N ASP A 105 14.09 18.39 -6.19
CA ASP A 105 13.55 19.47 -7.01
C ASP A 105 13.35 19.01 -8.45
N ASP A 106 14.33 18.30 -9.02
CA ASP A 106 14.23 17.68 -10.35
C ASP A 106 13.08 16.68 -10.43
N TYR A 107 12.87 15.91 -9.35
CA TYR A 107 11.75 14.96 -9.28
C TYR A 107 10.39 15.66 -9.39
N ILE A 108 10.21 16.76 -8.64
CA ILE A 108 9.00 17.59 -8.70
C ILE A 108 8.83 18.18 -10.10
N ASP A 109 9.91 18.72 -10.69
CA ASP A 109 9.88 19.29 -12.04
C ASP A 109 9.54 18.25 -13.13
N TYR A 110 9.97 17.00 -12.96
CA TYR A 110 9.60 15.90 -13.85
C TYR A 110 8.10 15.61 -13.77
N ILE A 111 7.51 15.55 -12.56
CA ILE A 111 6.06 15.35 -12.39
C ILE A 111 5.29 16.49 -13.06
N VAL A 112 5.67 17.74 -12.83
CA VAL A 112 5.04 18.91 -13.47
C VAL A 112 5.13 18.81 -15.00
N SER A 113 6.30 18.47 -15.53
CA SER A 113 6.51 18.32 -16.98
C SER A 113 5.65 17.20 -17.58
N MET A 114 5.48 16.08 -16.87
CA MET A 114 4.62 14.98 -17.31
C MET A 114 3.14 15.36 -17.28
N LEU A 115 2.69 16.11 -16.27
CA LEU A 115 1.32 16.64 -16.22
C LEU A 115 1.06 17.63 -17.36
N HIS A 116 2.01 18.49 -17.69
CA HIS A 116 1.94 19.35 -18.88
C HIS A 116 1.87 18.53 -20.18
N PHE A 117 2.65 17.46 -20.29
CA PHE A 117 2.62 16.55 -21.45
C PHE A 117 1.24 15.89 -21.60
N LEU A 118 0.62 15.43 -20.50
CA LEU A 118 -0.70 14.81 -20.51
C LEU A 118 -1.82 15.83 -20.81
N GLY A 119 -1.60 17.10 -20.50
CA GLY A 119 -2.55 18.17 -20.71
C GLY A 119 -3.69 18.18 -19.68
N PRO A 120 -4.79 18.90 -19.96
CA PRO A 120 -5.87 19.09 -19.01
C PRO A 120 -6.61 17.79 -18.67
N ASP A 121 -7.29 17.78 -17.52
CA ASP A 121 -8.11 16.68 -17.00
C ASP A 121 -7.28 15.37 -16.78
N ALA A 122 -6.00 15.53 -16.41
CA ALA A 122 -5.19 14.42 -15.95
C ALA A 122 -5.44 14.16 -14.46
N HIS A 123 -5.15 12.92 -14.04
CA HIS A 123 -5.25 12.47 -12.66
C HIS A 123 -3.89 11.92 -12.24
N VAL A 124 -3.41 12.21 -11.04
CA VAL A 124 -2.10 11.75 -10.56
C VAL A 124 -2.26 10.79 -9.39
N LEU A 125 -1.48 9.72 -9.41
CA LEU A 125 -1.43 8.69 -8.39
C LEU A 125 0.00 8.57 -7.86
N GLY A 126 0.26 9.01 -6.63
CA GLY A 126 1.55 8.85 -5.95
C GLY A 126 1.53 7.62 -5.05
N VAL A 127 2.38 6.62 -5.36
CA VAL A 127 2.41 5.36 -4.60
C VAL A 127 3.65 5.32 -3.71
N CYS A 128 3.49 5.27 -2.38
CA CYS A 128 4.55 5.25 -1.39
C CYS A 128 5.34 6.57 -1.36
N GLN A 129 6.67 6.54 -1.44
CA GLN A 129 7.58 7.69 -1.42
C GLN A 129 7.14 8.86 -2.34
N PRO A 130 6.68 8.67 -3.59
CA PRO A 130 6.20 9.74 -4.46
C PRO A 130 5.05 10.58 -3.92
N SER A 131 4.35 10.16 -2.89
CA SER A 131 3.26 10.95 -2.31
C SER A 131 3.72 12.35 -1.90
N VAL A 132 4.95 12.50 -1.39
CA VAL A 132 5.51 13.80 -1.00
C VAL A 132 5.79 14.68 -2.22
N PRO A 133 6.61 14.27 -3.22
CA PRO A 133 6.85 15.10 -4.39
C PRO A 133 5.60 15.31 -5.26
N VAL A 134 4.63 14.40 -5.28
CA VAL A 134 3.34 14.62 -5.97
C VAL A 134 2.54 15.72 -5.29
N LEU A 135 2.40 15.68 -3.96
CA LEU A 135 1.72 16.72 -3.20
C LEU A 135 2.42 18.08 -3.39
N ALA A 136 3.76 18.10 -3.36
CA ALA A 136 4.56 19.30 -3.60
C ALA A 136 4.38 19.83 -5.03
N ALA A 137 4.41 18.95 -6.05
CA ALA A 137 4.21 19.34 -7.44
C ALA A 137 2.84 20.00 -7.65
N VAL A 138 1.77 19.41 -7.10
CA VAL A 138 0.42 19.97 -7.18
C VAL A 138 0.34 21.31 -6.47
N ALA A 139 0.94 21.46 -5.27
CA ALA A 139 0.98 22.72 -4.55
C ALA A 139 1.71 23.84 -5.35
N VAL A 140 2.85 23.49 -5.96
CA VAL A 140 3.63 24.42 -6.81
C VAL A 140 2.83 24.83 -8.06
N MET A 141 2.14 23.91 -8.70
CA MET A 141 1.30 24.19 -9.87
C MET A 141 0.10 25.07 -9.50
N GLU A 142 -0.57 24.79 -8.39
CA GLU A 142 -1.72 25.59 -7.91
C GLU A 142 -1.29 27.01 -7.51
N ASP A 143 -0.13 27.16 -6.83
CA ASP A 143 0.42 28.47 -6.46
C ASP A 143 0.77 29.34 -7.69
N ARG A 144 1.10 28.69 -8.80
CA ARG A 144 1.39 29.35 -10.09
C ARG A 144 0.16 29.51 -10.98
N GLU A 145 -1.01 29.15 -10.51
CA GLU A 145 -2.26 29.13 -11.30
C GLU A 145 -2.12 28.32 -12.60
N ASP A 146 -1.33 27.26 -12.57
CA ASP A 146 -1.04 26.43 -13.74
C ASP A 146 -2.34 25.82 -14.32
N PRO A 147 -2.60 25.94 -15.64
CA PRO A 147 -3.81 25.41 -16.24
C PRO A 147 -3.84 23.88 -16.34
N TYR A 148 -2.69 23.22 -16.15
CA TYR A 148 -2.54 21.76 -16.25
C TYR A 148 -2.49 21.05 -14.90
N VAL A 149 -2.94 21.70 -13.82
CA VAL A 149 -3.10 21.01 -12.53
C VAL A 149 -3.99 19.78 -12.71
N PRO A 150 -3.66 18.65 -12.08
CA PRO A 150 -4.48 17.45 -12.20
C PRO A 150 -5.85 17.66 -11.54
N SER A 151 -6.90 17.04 -12.09
CA SER A 151 -8.24 17.10 -11.51
C SER A 151 -8.33 16.38 -10.17
N THR A 152 -7.56 15.28 -9.99
CA THR A 152 -7.46 14.54 -8.74
C THR A 152 -6.01 14.15 -8.44
N MET A 153 -5.72 14.08 -7.16
CA MET A 153 -4.48 13.55 -6.61
C MET A 153 -4.83 12.43 -5.63
N THR A 154 -4.31 11.22 -5.89
CA THR A 154 -4.43 10.08 -4.98
C THR A 154 -3.06 9.77 -4.39
N LEU A 155 -2.93 9.81 -3.07
CA LEU A 155 -1.71 9.49 -2.34
C LEU A 155 -1.90 8.18 -1.58
N MET A 156 -1.01 7.21 -1.81
CA MET A 156 -1.18 5.85 -1.34
C MET A 156 0.03 5.39 -0.53
N GLY A 157 -0.15 5.12 0.76
CA GLY A 157 0.92 4.62 1.64
C GLY A 157 2.15 5.51 1.66
N GLY A 158 1.97 6.84 1.66
CA GLY A 158 3.05 7.82 1.52
C GLY A 158 3.44 8.52 2.82
N PRO A 159 4.74 8.82 3.03
CA PRO A 159 5.26 9.40 4.27
C PRO A 159 5.08 10.93 4.32
N ILE A 160 3.84 11.42 4.32
CA ILE A 160 3.56 12.86 4.35
C ILE A 160 3.98 13.49 5.68
N ASP A 161 3.61 12.87 6.81
CA ASP A 161 4.13 13.27 8.12
C ASP A 161 4.62 12.03 8.88
N THR A 162 5.91 11.80 8.84
CA THR A 162 6.56 10.63 9.42
C THR A 162 6.62 10.64 10.95
N ARG A 163 6.19 11.72 11.61
CA ARG A 163 6.04 11.82 13.06
C ARG A 163 4.76 11.12 13.56
N VAL A 164 3.80 10.91 12.67
CA VAL A 164 2.56 10.20 12.97
C VAL A 164 2.83 8.70 12.91
N ALA A 165 2.65 8.00 14.02
CA ALA A 165 2.90 6.55 14.14
C ALA A 165 4.24 6.14 13.48
N PRO A 166 5.40 6.63 13.98
CA PRO A 166 6.68 6.40 13.36
C PRO A 166 7.01 4.91 13.28
N THR A 167 7.64 4.52 12.18
CA THR A 167 8.09 3.16 11.91
C THR A 167 9.59 3.03 12.11
N ALA A 168 10.11 1.80 12.06
CA ALA A 168 11.56 1.56 12.18
C ALA A 168 12.39 2.34 11.12
N VAL A 169 11.82 2.59 9.94
CA VAL A 169 12.45 3.43 8.89
C VAL A 169 12.61 4.87 9.36
N ASN A 170 11.54 5.43 9.96
CA ASN A 170 11.52 6.79 10.45
C ASN A 170 12.52 6.98 11.61
N ASP A 171 12.49 6.05 12.57
CA ASP A 171 13.38 6.06 13.74
C ASP A 171 14.85 5.94 13.33
N LEU A 172 15.16 5.12 12.33
CA LEU A 172 16.53 4.99 11.81
C LEU A 172 17.03 6.32 11.24
N ALA A 173 16.21 7.01 10.43
CA ALA A 173 16.58 8.28 9.80
C ALA A 173 16.87 9.35 10.86
N VAL A 174 15.98 9.51 11.84
CA VAL A 174 16.14 10.49 12.93
C VAL A 174 17.35 10.16 13.83
N SER A 175 17.52 8.89 14.20
CA SER A 175 18.58 8.49 15.13
C SER A 175 19.98 8.58 14.53
N LYS A 176 20.14 8.33 13.23
CA LYS A 176 21.43 8.35 12.54
C LYS A 176 21.83 9.76 12.06
N GLY A 177 20.87 10.54 11.61
CA GLY A 177 21.12 11.86 11.02
C GLY A 177 21.79 11.81 9.65
N ILE A 178 21.73 12.92 8.91
CA ILE A 178 22.12 12.98 7.47
C ILE A 178 23.61 12.67 7.23
N GLU A 179 24.49 13.07 8.14
CA GLU A 179 25.94 12.84 7.98
C GLU A 179 26.30 11.35 8.02
N TRP A 180 25.55 10.58 8.80
CA TRP A 180 25.76 9.14 8.81
C TRP A 180 25.41 8.52 7.44
N PHE A 181 24.29 8.94 6.81
CA PHE A 181 23.92 8.45 5.49
C PHE A 181 24.92 8.84 4.43
N LYS A 182 25.41 10.09 4.42
CA LYS A 182 26.46 10.54 3.50
C LYS A 182 27.72 9.67 3.56
N ASN A 183 28.14 9.33 4.78
CA ASN A 183 29.42 8.66 4.99
C ASN A 183 29.36 7.13 4.90
N ASN A 184 28.17 6.53 5.02
CA ASN A 184 28.06 5.06 5.16
C ASN A 184 27.31 4.38 4.03
N VAL A 185 26.47 5.10 3.27
CA VAL A 185 25.63 4.46 2.25
C VAL A 185 25.82 5.02 0.83
N VAL A 186 26.47 6.17 0.68
CA VAL A 186 26.78 6.73 -0.64
C VAL A 186 28.03 6.04 -1.21
N MET A 187 27.95 5.60 -2.47
CA MET A 187 29.03 4.95 -3.17
C MET A 187 29.19 5.54 -4.58
N LYS A 188 30.40 5.41 -5.14
CA LYS A 188 30.64 5.80 -6.53
C LYS A 188 30.37 4.63 -7.47
N VAL A 189 29.71 4.93 -8.59
CA VAL A 189 29.46 3.95 -9.65
C VAL A 189 30.81 3.49 -10.21
N PRO A 190 31.08 2.17 -10.25
CA PRO A 190 32.33 1.63 -10.77
C PRO A 190 32.34 1.57 -12.31
N PHE A 191 33.55 1.52 -12.90
CA PHE A 191 33.74 1.12 -14.28
C PHE A 191 33.25 -0.33 -14.51
N PRO A 192 32.58 -0.68 -15.63
CA PRO A 192 32.40 0.06 -16.89
C PRO A 192 30.99 0.67 -17.08
N HIS A 193 30.25 0.95 -16.03
CA HIS A 193 28.90 1.53 -16.15
C HIS A 193 28.91 2.92 -16.74
N ALA A 194 27.85 3.31 -17.45
CA ALA A 194 27.75 4.64 -18.09
C ALA A 194 27.81 5.80 -17.09
N GLY A 195 27.27 5.62 -15.88
CA GLY A 195 27.33 6.58 -14.78
C GLY A 195 28.62 6.54 -13.96
N PHE A 196 29.72 6.01 -14.52
CA PHE A 196 31.01 5.92 -13.83
C PHE A 196 31.37 7.18 -13.06
N MET A 197 31.74 7.02 -11.78
CA MET A 197 32.06 8.09 -10.79
C MET A 197 30.87 8.90 -10.28
N ARG A 198 29.63 8.66 -10.72
CA ARG A 198 28.44 9.25 -10.11
C ARG A 198 28.31 8.79 -8.65
N ASP A 199 27.95 9.69 -7.76
CA ASP A 199 27.58 9.34 -6.40
C ASP A 199 26.15 8.80 -6.37
N VAL A 200 25.99 7.60 -5.81
CA VAL A 200 24.70 6.87 -5.77
C VAL A 200 24.45 6.27 -4.39
N TYR A 201 23.18 6.08 -4.09
CA TYR A 201 22.73 5.14 -3.07
C TYR A 201 22.44 3.80 -3.75
N PRO A 202 23.23 2.76 -3.52
CA PRO A 202 23.09 1.49 -4.22
C PRO A 202 21.82 0.75 -3.84
N GLY A 203 21.10 0.23 -4.84
CA GLY A 203 19.86 -0.52 -4.64
C GLY A 203 20.02 -1.77 -3.77
N PHE A 204 21.19 -2.43 -3.81
CA PHE A 204 21.43 -3.61 -2.97
C PHE A 204 21.47 -3.27 -1.46
N LEU A 205 21.93 -2.06 -1.08
CA LEU A 205 21.89 -1.63 0.32
C LEU A 205 20.46 -1.40 0.78
N GLN A 206 19.63 -0.82 -0.06
CA GLN A 206 18.21 -0.62 0.22
C GLN A 206 17.48 -1.96 0.38
N LEU A 207 17.72 -2.89 -0.54
CA LEU A 207 17.18 -4.24 -0.45
C LEU A 207 17.58 -4.93 0.86
N SER A 208 18.85 -4.82 1.24
CA SER A 208 19.36 -5.36 2.51
C SER A 208 18.66 -4.74 3.73
N GLY A 209 18.38 -3.43 3.69
CA GLY A 209 17.61 -2.74 4.71
C GLY A 209 16.18 -3.28 4.83
N PHE A 210 15.45 -3.38 3.73
CA PHE A 210 14.09 -3.93 3.72
C PHE A 210 14.04 -5.40 4.16
N MET A 211 14.99 -6.22 3.72
CA MET A 211 15.05 -7.62 4.14
C MET A 211 15.35 -7.76 5.64
N SER A 212 16.21 -6.91 6.21
CA SER A 212 16.54 -6.95 7.64
C SER A 212 15.37 -6.54 8.54
N MET A 213 14.53 -5.60 8.09
CA MET A 213 13.33 -5.17 8.85
C MET A 213 12.22 -6.23 8.88
N ASN A 214 12.17 -7.12 7.88
CA ASN A 214 11.13 -8.14 7.73
C ASN A 214 11.71 -9.56 7.62
N LEU A 215 12.85 -9.83 8.26
CA LEU A 215 13.60 -11.07 8.12
C LEU A 215 12.74 -12.31 8.38
N ASP A 216 11.97 -12.33 9.45
CA ASP A 216 11.10 -13.47 9.82
C ASP A 216 10.06 -13.75 8.74
N ARG A 217 9.48 -12.70 8.15
CA ARG A 217 8.51 -12.82 7.05
C ARG A 217 9.15 -13.39 5.79
N HIS A 218 10.38 -12.96 5.46
CA HIS A 218 11.11 -13.49 4.31
C HIS A 218 11.54 -14.94 4.53
N VAL A 219 12.00 -15.30 5.71
CA VAL A 219 12.35 -16.67 6.08
C VAL A 219 11.13 -17.59 5.98
N THR A 220 9.98 -17.16 6.52
CA THR A 220 8.73 -17.91 6.43
C THR A 220 8.30 -18.09 4.97
N ALA A 221 8.29 -17.02 4.17
CA ALA A 221 7.92 -17.08 2.77
C ALA A 221 8.83 -18.02 1.95
N HIS A 222 10.14 -18.05 2.21
CA HIS A 222 11.05 -18.99 1.57
C HIS A 222 10.82 -20.44 2.02
N ARG A 223 10.44 -20.66 3.28
CA ARG A 223 10.08 -21.98 3.79
C ARG A 223 8.79 -22.48 3.11
N ASP A 224 7.77 -21.64 3.03
CA ASP A 224 6.51 -21.96 2.36
C ASP A 224 6.72 -22.24 0.87
N PHE A 225 7.59 -21.47 0.20
CA PHE A 225 7.99 -21.75 -1.18
C PHE A 225 8.64 -23.12 -1.35
N PHE A 226 9.55 -23.49 -0.44
CA PHE A 226 10.17 -24.80 -0.47
C PHE A 226 9.13 -25.91 -0.26
N GLN A 227 8.16 -25.70 0.62
CA GLN A 227 7.08 -26.63 0.86
C GLN A 227 6.18 -26.80 -0.38
N HIS A 228 5.78 -25.71 -1.05
CA HIS A 228 5.03 -25.77 -2.30
C HIS A 228 5.78 -26.53 -3.41
N LEU A 229 7.10 -26.37 -3.51
CA LEU A 229 7.91 -27.15 -4.44
C LEU A 229 7.91 -28.65 -4.11
N VAL A 230 7.96 -29.01 -2.82
CA VAL A 230 7.93 -30.41 -2.37
C VAL A 230 6.56 -31.06 -2.60
N GLU A 231 5.49 -30.28 -2.40
CA GLU A 231 4.10 -30.71 -2.59
C GLU A 231 3.67 -30.73 -4.07
N GLY A 232 4.51 -30.20 -4.98
CA GLY A 232 4.23 -30.16 -6.41
C GLY A 232 3.22 -29.06 -6.81
N ASP A 233 2.97 -28.07 -5.93
CA ASP A 233 2.16 -26.89 -6.24
C ASP A 233 2.98 -25.90 -7.07
N GLY A 234 3.02 -26.15 -8.38
CA GLY A 234 3.77 -25.35 -9.35
C GLY A 234 3.28 -23.91 -9.46
N ASP A 235 1.97 -23.67 -9.35
CA ASP A 235 1.36 -22.35 -9.51
C ASP A 235 1.72 -21.41 -8.37
N SER A 236 1.68 -21.88 -7.12
CA SER A 236 2.11 -21.10 -5.96
C SER A 236 3.61 -20.86 -5.95
N ALA A 237 4.40 -21.85 -6.39
CA ALA A 237 5.84 -21.73 -6.54
C ALA A 237 6.23 -20.73 -7.63
N GLU A 238 5.52 -20.67 -8.77
CA GLU A 238 5.77 -19.70 -9.84
C GLU A 238 5.44 -18.27 -9.40
N LYS A 239 4.29 -18.03 -8.78
CA LYS A 239 3.92 -16.71 -8.22
C LYS A 239 4.94 -16.21 -7.19
N HIS A 240 5.44 -17.12 -6.35
CA HIS A 240 6.49 -16.77 -5.39
C HIS A 240 7.80 -16.41 -6.11
N ARG A 241 8.16 -17.14 -7.17
CA ARG A 241 9.35 -16.85 -7.99
C ARG A 241 9.23 -15.50 -8.66
N GLU A 242 8.12 -15.21 -9.32
CA GLU A 242 7.84 -13.93 -9.98
C GLU A 242 7.93 -12.77 -8.99
N PHE A 243 7.33 -12.90 -7.80
CA PHE A 243 7.43 -11.86 -6.76
C PHE A 243 8.88 -11.61 -6.34
N TYR A 244 9.68 -12.67 -6.10
CA TYR A 244 11.06 -12.47 -5.66
C TYR A 244 11.99 -12.05 -6.79
N ASP A 245 11.75 -12.43 -8.03
CA ASP A 245 12.49 -11.94 -9.19
C ASP A 245 12.28 -10.43 -9.36
N GLU A 246 11.07 -9.92 -9.10
CA GLU A 246 10.74 -8.49 -9.05
C GLU A 246 11.39 -7.80 -7.84
N TYR A 247 11.22 -8.37 -6.66
CA TYR A 247 11.70 -7.80 -5.39
C TYR A 247 13.22 -7.72 -5.31
N LEU A 248 13.95 -8.65 -5.95
CA LEU A 248 15.40 -8.68 -6.00
C LEU A 248 15.99 -7.84 -7.15
N ALA A 249 15.16 -7.40 -8.08
CA ALA A 249 15.56 -6.48 -9.14
C ALA A 249 15.58 -5.05 -8.58
N VAL A 250 16.79 -4.52 -8.37
CA VAL A 250 16.98 -3.21 -7.76
C VAL A 250 17.86 -2.32 -8.63
N MET A 251 17.67 -1.00 -8.49
CA MET A 251 18.41 0.04 -9.17
C MET A 251 19.06 1.01 -8.19
N ASP A 252 20.13 1.65 -8.59
CA ASP A 252 20.79 2.69 -7.82
C ASP A 252 20.03 4.03 -7.96
N LEU A 253 19.98 4.79 -6.88
CA LEU A 253 19.44 6.15 -6.86
C LEU A 253 20.58 7.15 -6.87
N THR A 254 20.38 8.37 -7.40
CA THR A 254 21.35 9.44 -7.23
C THR A 254 21.50 9.77 -5.74
N ALA A 255 22.73 10.04 -5.30
CA ALA A 255 22.98 10.40 -3.91
C ALA A 255 22.26 11.70 -3.51
N GLU A 256 22.20 12.65 -4.42
CA GLU A 256 21.53 13.94 -4.23
C GLU A 256 20.05 13.75 -3.90
N PHE A 257 19.33 13.00 -4.72
CA PHE A 257 17.91 12.70 -4.49
C PHE A 257 17.69 11.95 -3.17
N TYR A 258 18.48 10.89 -2.95
CA TYR A 258 18.35 10.08 -1.75
C TYR A 258 18.56 10.87 -0.47
N LEU A 259 19.69 11.61 -0.39
CA LEU A 259 20.05 12.39 0.79
C LEU A 259 19.06 13.52 1.05
N GLN A 260 18.67 14.25 0.00
CA GLN A 260 17.69 15.32 0.12
C GLN A 260 16.32 14.78 0.57
N THR A 261 15.91 13.61 0.07
CA THR A 261 14.67 12.96 0.52
C THR A 261 14.75 12.56 2.00
N VAL A 262 15.85 11.92 2.41
CA VAL A 262 16.04 11.52 3.83
C VAL A 262 16.01 12.75 4.73
N GLU A 263 16.73 13.80 4.38
CA GLU A 263 16.79 15.04 5.17
C GLU A 263 15.43 15.75 5.24
N THR A 264 14.83 15.99 4.08
CA THR A 264 13.61 16.80 3.96
C THR A 264 12.38 16.09 4.53
N VAL A 265 12.22 14.79 4.24
CA VAL A 265 11.00 14.05 4.60
C VAL A 265 11.12 13.40 5.97
N PHE A 266 12.24 12.70 6.24
CA PHE A 266 12.35 11.83 7.42
C PHE A 266 13.04 12.48 8.61
N ILE A 267 13.92 13.48 8.41
CA ILE A 267 14.64 14.15 9.52
C ILE A 267 14.00 15.49 9.85
N ARG A 268 13.80 16.35 8.85
CA ARG A 268 13.29 17.71 9.05
C ARG A 268 11.77 17.80 9.00
N HIS A 269 11.09 16.78 8.47
CA HIS A 269 9.63 16.79 8.27
C HIS A 269 9.16 18.07 7.56
N ALA A 270 9.92 18.51 6.55
CA ALA A 270 9.84 19.86 6.04
C ALA A 270 8.50 20.22 5.41
N LEU A 271 7.81 19.27 4.77
CA LEU A 271 6.49 19.52 4.17
C LEU A 271 5.42 19.81 5.24
N PRO A 272 5.19 18.96 6.26
CA PRO A 272 4.22 19.26 7.31
C PRO A 272 4.64 20.44 8.22
N GLU A 273 5.95 20.75 8.32
CA GLU A 273 6.44 21.94 9.02
C GLU A 273 6.32 23.24 8.19
N GLY A 274 5.89 23.16 6.92
CA GLY A 274 5.78 24.31 6.02
C GLY A 274 7.14 24.95 5.66
N THR A 275 8.22 24.17 5.74
CA THR A 275 9.60 24.61 5.45
C THR A 275 10.22 23.91 4.24
N MET A 276 9.45 23.06 3.55
CA MET A 276 9.91 22.42 2.32
C MET A 276 10.04 23.47 1.22
N GLU A 277 11.18 23.45 0.54
CA GLU A 277 11.44 24.32 -0.60
C GLU A 277 11.49 23.52 -1.90
N HIS A 278 11.08 24.15 -2.98
CA HIS A 278 11.28 23.73 -4.35
C HIS A 278 11.90 24.88 -5.14
N ASN A 279 13.10 24.68 -5.66
CA ASN A 279 13.86 25.72 -6.36
C ASN A 279 13.95 27.04 -5.56
N GLY A 280 14.19 26.96 -4.24
CA GLY A 280 14.34 28.11 -3.33
C GLY A 280 13.03 28.83 -2.99
N ARG A 281 11.86 28.23 -3.25
CA ARG A 281 10.54 28.75 -2.87
C ARG A 281 9.83 27.76 -1.98
N ILE A 282 9.18 28.26 -0.93
CA ILE A 282 8.39 27.44 -0.02
C ILE A 282 7.24 26.73 -0.78
N VAL A 283 7.09 25.45 -0.54
CA VAL A 283 5.95 24.65 -1.01
C VAL A 283 4.80 24.84 -0.04
N ASP A 284 3.74 25.50 -0.48
CA ASP A 284 2.57 25.81 0.35
C ASP A 284 1.35 24.97 -0.08
N CYS A 285 1.09 23.90 0.63
CA CYS A 285 -0.06 23.01 0.35
C CYS A 285 -1.42 23.70 0.59
N SER A 286 -1.47 24.82 1.31
CA SER A 286 -2.70 25.60 1.47
C SER A 286 -3.18 26.25 0.17
N LYS A 287 -2.31 26.34 -0.83
CA LYS A 287 -2.65 26.84 -2.17
C LYS A 287 -3.49 25.87 -2.99
N ILE A 288 -3.55 24.59 -2.58
CA ILE A 288 -4.35 23.58 -3.29
C ILE A 288 -5.82 23.84 -3.07
N THR A 289 -6.53 24.16 -4.15
CA THR A 289 -7.97 24.55 -4.14
C THR A 289 -8.79 23.83 -5.21
N ARG A 290 -8.15 23.33 -6.30
CA ARG A 290 -8.80 22.77 -7.49
C ARG A 290 -8.62 21.26 -7.62
N THR A 291 -7.51 20.72 -7.12
CA THR A 291 -7.18 19.29 -7.21
C THR A 291 -7.81 18.52 -6.06
N ALA A 292 -8.75 17.63 -6.34
CA ALA A 292 -9.38 16.80 -5.30
C ALA A 292 -8.38 15.78 -4.74
N LEU A 293 -8.40 15.56 -3.42
CA LEU A 293 -7.46 14.72 -2.68
C LEU A 293 -8.10 13.43 -2.17
N LEU A 294 -7.55 12.29 -2.59
CA LEU A 294 -7.79 10.99 -1.97
C LEU A 294 -6.51 10.50 -1.29
N THR A 295 -6.61 10.06 -0.03
CA THR A 295 -5.53 9.35 0.65
C THR A 295 -5.93 7.91 0.93
N VAL A 296 -5.00 6.97 0.70
CA VAL A 296 -5.23 5.53 0.93
C VAL A 296 -4.11 4.99 1.82
N GLU A 297 -4.48 4.26 2.87
CA GLU A 297 -3.55 3.64 3.83
C GLU A 297 -3.89 2.18 4.05
N GLY A 298 -2.93 1.40 4.51
CA GLY A 298 -3.11 0.03 4.98
C GLY A 298 -3.15 -0.02 6.51
N GLU A 299 -4.10 -0.72 7.09
CA GLU A 299 -4.23 -0.87 8.56
C GLU A 299 -2.95 -1.45 9.21
N LYS A 300 -2.24 -2.32 8.48
CA LYS A 300 -1.04 -3.04 8.95
C LYS A 300 0.21 -2.60 8.19
N ASP A 301 0.23 -1.37 7.69
CA ASP A 301 1.41 -0.83 7.01
C ASP A 301 2.54 -0.61 8.02
N ASP A 302 3.65 -1.32 7.84
CA ASP A 302 4.85 -1.32 8.69
C ASP A 302 6.00 -0.48 8.09
N ILE A 303 5.81 0.07 6.90
CA ILE A 303 6.75 0.96 6.21
C ILE A 303 6.31 2.41 6.37
N THR A 304 5.03 2.70 6.07
CA THR A 304 4.42 4.01 6.28
C THR A 304 3.35 3.89 7.36
N GLY A 305 3.61 4.46 8.53
CA GLY A 305 2.74 4.36 9.67
C GLY A 305 1.34 4.93 9.41
N ARG A 306 0.35 4.32 10.04
CA ARG A 306 -1.06 4.69 9.92
C ARG A 306 -1.27 6.16 10.29
N GLY A 307 -1.88 6.94 9.40
CA GLY A 307 -2.10 8.36 9.54
C GLY A 307 -1.06 9.25 8.87
N GLN A 308 0.10 8.70 8.48
CA GLN A 308 1.15 9.48 7.79
C GLN A 308 0.67 10.05 6.46
N THR A 309 0.01 9.23 5.62
CA THR A 309 -0.53 9.70 4.33
C THR A 309 -1.74 10.63 4.55
N ARG A 310 -2.59 10.27 5.50
CA ARG A 310 -3.78 11.07 5.86
C ARG A 310 -3.41 12.49 6.31
N ALA A 311 -2.22 12.72 6.83
CA ALA A 311 -1.74 14.04 7.24
C ALA A 311 -1.84 15.09 6.11
N ALA A 312 -1.81 14.69 4.83
CA ALA A 312 -2.03 15.57 3.69
C ALA A 312 -3.32 16.39 3.77
N HIS A 313 -4.38 15.84 4.39
CA HIS A 313 -5.65 16.55 4.57
C HIS A 313 -5.53 17.81 5.43
N ALA A 314 -4.68 17.77 6.45
CA ALA A 314 -4.42 18.90 7.33
C ALA A 314 -3.56 19.98 6.67
N LEU A 315 -2.74 19.61 5.67
CA LEU A 315 -1.91 20.55 4.92
C LEU A 315 -2.72 21.28 3.84
N CYS A 316 -3.67 20.60 3.19
CA CYS A 316 -4.53 21.17 2.16
C CYS A 316 -5.72 21.92 2.79
N THR A 317 -5.44 22.99 3.55
CA THR A 317 -6.44 23.71 4.36
C THR A 317 -7.49 24.43 3.53
N SER A 318 -7.14 24.90 2.33
CA SER A 318 -8.07 25.63 1.43
C SER A 318 -8.91 24.73 0.55
N LEU A 319 -8.60 23.42 0.50
CA LEU A 319 -9.37 22.47 -0.29
C LEU A 319 -10.68 22.15 0.44
N PRO A 320 -11.86 22.28 -0.22
CA PRO A 320 -13.16 21.96 0.38
C PRO A 320 -13.25 20.51 0.84
N ASP A 321 -14.01 20.23 1.89
CA ASP A 321 -14.14 18.88 2.46
C ASP A 321 -14.83 17.89 1.49
N ASP A 322 -15.70 18.36 0.61
CA ASP A 322 -16.35 17.55 -0.43
C ASP A 322 -15.38 17.13 -1.55
N MET A 323 -14.19 17.72 -1.61
CA MET A 323 -13.09 17.36 -2.50
C MET A 323 -12.02 16.51 -1.81
N LYS A 324 -12.21 16.13 -0.55
CA LYS A 324 -11.29 15.31 0.25
C LYS A 324 -11.91 13.96 0.56
N ALA A 325 -11.15 12.90 0.38
CA ALA A 325 -11.55 11.55 0.78
C ALA A 325 -10.36 10.79 1.39
N HIS A 326 -10.64 9.95 2.37
CA HIS A 326 -9.66 9.07 2.99
C HIS A 326 -10.21 7.64 3.04
N TYR A 327 -9.38 6.68 2.71
CA TYR A 327 -9.70 5.27 2.81
C TYR A 327 -8.57 4.48 3.49
N GLU A 328 -8.90 3.77 4.54
CA GLU A 328 -8.01 2.81 5.19
C GLU A 328 -8.45 1.40 4.85
N GLN A 329 -7.57 0.64 4.19
CA GLN A 329 -7.84 -0.75 3.84
C GLN A 329 -7.54 -1.67 5.03
N PRO A 330 -8.56 -2.36 5.57
CA PRO A 330 -8.35 -3.31 6.66
C PRO A 330 -7.48 -4.50 6.23
N ASN A 331 -6.67 -4.98 7.19
CA ASN A 331 -5.89 -6.21 7.08
C ASN A 331 -4.84 -6.27 5.97
N VAL A 332 -4.38 -5.13 5.45
CA VAL A 332 -3.28 -5.08 4.48
C VAL A 332 -2.08 -4.34 5.06
N GLY A 333 -0.88 -4.84 4.73
CA GLY A 333 0.38 -4.14 4.91
C GLY A 333 0.67 -3.25 3.69
N HIS A 334 1.87 -2.68 3.65
CA HIS A 334 2.27 -1.68 2.65
C HIS A 334 1.97 -2.09 1.20
N TYR A 335 2.44 -3.25 0.77
CA TYR A 335 2.23 -3.73 -0.61
C TYR A 335 0.77 -4.01 -0.94
N GLY A 336 -0.06 -4.36 0.05
CA GLY A 336 -1.49 -4.60 -0.15
C GLY A 336 -2.31 -3.35 -0.47
N VAL A 337 -1.74 -2.15 -0.27
CA VAL A 337 -2.38 -0.88 -0.61
C VAL A 337 -2.46 -0.66 -2.12
N PHE A 338 -1.49 -1.16 -2.88
CA PHE A 338 -1.37 -0.92 -4.33
C PHE A 338 -1.20 -2.21 -5.17
N ASN A 339 -1.22 -3.38 -4.55
CA ASN A 339 -1.11 -4.65 -5.26
C ASN A 339 -1.95 -5.75 -4.61
N GLY A 340 -2.16 -6.85 -5.34
CA GLY A 340 -2.85 -8.04 -4.85
C GLY A 340 -4.38 -7.98 -4.96
N SER A 341 -5.05 -8.92 -4.28
CA SER A 341 -6.51 -9.10 -4.39
C SER A 341 -7.29 -7.91 -3.83
N ARG A 342 -6.87 -7.36 -2.67
CA ARG A 342 -7.54 -6.21 -2.04
C ARG A 342 -7.42 -4.95 -2.88
N TRP A 343 -6.25 -4.73 -3.48
CA TRP A 343 -6.09 -3.65 -4.46
C TRP A 343 -7.12 -3.79 -5.58
N ARG A 344 -7.17 -4.94 -6.26
CA ARG A 344 -8.07 -5.15 -7.40
C ARG A 344 -9.55 -5.09 -7.05
N SER A 345 -9.95 -5.65 -5.90
CA SER A 345 -11.38 -5.79 -5.57
C SER A 345 -11.97 -4.64 -4.76
N GLU A 346 -11.15 -3.89 -4.02
CA GLU A 346 -11.65 -2.90 -3.07
C GLU A 346 -11.06 -1.51 -3.28
N ILE A 347 -9.73 -1.39 -3.49
CA ILE A 347 -9.07 -0.07 -3.54
C ILE A 347 -9.17 0.54 -4.93
N ALA A 348 -8.77 -0.19 -6.00
CA ALA A 348 -8.80 0.33 -7.37
C ALA A 348 -10.20 0.82 -7.81
N PRO A 349 -11.32 0.09 -7.52
CA PRO A 349 -12.64 0.61 -7.78
C PRO A 349 -12.94 1.94 -7.07
N ARG A 350 -12.50 2.12 -5.81
CA ARG A 350 -12.70 3.37 -5.06
C ARG A 350 -11.90 4.52 -5.66
N VAL A 351 -10.67 4.25 -6.08
CA VAL A 351 -9.83 5.24 -6.78
C VAL A 351 -10.51 5.66 -8.08
N MET A 352 -11.02 4.72 -8.87
CA MET A 352 -11.72 5.00 -10.11
C MET A 352 -13.03 5.78 -9.89
N ASP A 353 -13.80 5.43 -8.84
CA ASP A 353 -15.02 6.17 -8.48
C ASP A 353 -14.71 7.60 -8.05
N PHE A 354 -13.64 7.80 -7.27
CA PHE A 354 -13.18 9.13 -6.88
C PHE A 354 -12.75 9.96 -8.09
N ILE A 355 -11.97 9.38 -9.00
CA ILE A 355 -11.55 10.02 -10.25
C ILE A 355 -12.78 10.43 -11.08
N ARG A 356 -13.71 9.52 -11.31
CA ARG A 356 -14.93 9.79 -12.10
C ARG A 356 -15.80 10.88 -11.49
N SER A 357 -15.87 10.93 -10.15
CA SER A 357 -16.68 11.91 -9.43
C SER A 357 -16.09 13.33 -9.43
N ASN A 358 -14.78 13.46 -9.69
CA ASN A 358 -14.04 14.72 -9.66
C ASN A 358 -13.46 15.12 -11.01
N ARG A 359 -13.93 14.55 -12.12
CA ARG A 359 -13.56 15.00 -13.46
C ARG A 359 -14.14 16.38 -13.79
N ALA A 360 -13.45 17.13 -14.63
CA ALA A 360 -13.96 18.38 -15.18
C ALA A 360 -15.31 18.13 -15.90
N GLY A 361 -16.36 18.81 -15.46
CA GLY A 361 -17.71 18.66 -16.03
C GLY A 361 -18.53 17.46 -15.53
N ALA A 362 -18.05 16.69 -14.55
CA ALA A 362 -18.86 15.66 -13.91
C ALA A 362 -20.00 16.31 -13.10
N PRO A 363 -21.25 15.80 -13.17
CA PRO A 363 -22.30 16.25 -12.27
C PRO A 363 -21.90 15.88 -10.83
N LYS A 364 -21.80 16.89 -9.94
CA LYS A 364 -21.47 16.64 -8.53
C LYS A 364 -22.50 15.70 -7.92
N LYS A 365 -22.18 14.42 -7.78
CA LYS A 365 -22.95 13.47 -7.00
C LYS A 365 -22.78 13.83 -5.54
N ALA A 366 -23.91 13.96 -4.82
CA ALA A 366 -23.88 14.09 -3.36
C ALA A 366 -23.01 12.94 -2.78
N PRO A 367 -22.10 13.23 -1.84
CA PRO A 367 -21.25 12.23 -1.25
C PRO A 367 -22.09 11.10 -0.67
N PRO A 368 -21.69 9.82 -0.80
CA PRO A 368 -22.38 8.73 -0.12
C PRO A 368 -22.35 9.05 1.37
N LYS A 369 -23.52 9.14 1.98
CA LYS A 369 -23.66 9.36 3.42
C LYS A 369 -22.86 8.27 4.13
N SER A 370 -21.77 8.63 4.75
CA SER A 370 -21.09 7.78 5.74
C SER A 370 -22.13 7.32 6.76
N PRO A 371 -22.10 6.06 7.19
CA PRO A 371 -22.98 5.63 8.27
C PRO A 371 -22.74 6.54 9.47
N ALA A 372 -23.78 7.23 9.87
CA ALA A 372 -23.76 8.23 10.93
C ALA A 372 -23.13 7.63 12.20
N LYS A 373 -22.08 8.26 12.71
CA LYS A 373 -21.68 8.12 14.10
C LYS A 373 -22.89 8.45 14.96
N VAL A 374 -23.38 7.47 15.69
CA VAL A 374 -24.37 7.69 16.74
C VAL A 374 -23.68 8.53 17.81
N ALA A 375 -24.06 9.80 17.87
CA ALA A 375 -23.65 10.69 18.94
C ALA A 375 -24.26 10.20 20.26
N SER A 376 -23.40 9.92 21.23
CA SER A 376 -23.80 9.68 22.60
C SER A 376 -24.41 10.95 23.20
N ALA A 377 -25.72 10.97 23.38
CA ALA A 377 -26.41 11.91 24.24
C ALA A 377 -26.65 11.23 25.58
N GLU A 378 -25.97 11.75 26.58
CA GLU A 378 -26.18 11.48 28.00
C GLU A 378 -27.54 11.99 28.43
N LYS A 379 -28.44 11.10 28.88
CA LYS A 379 -29.56 11.47 29.78
C LYS A 379 -29.96 10.28 30.65
N THR A 380 -29.68 10.47 31.93
CA THR A 380 -30.35 9.98 33.17
C THR A 380 -31.46 8.94 33.09
N LYS A 381 -31.27 7.94 33.99
CA LYS A 381 -32.14 6.86 34.43
C LYS A 381 -33.60 7.27 34.72
N PRO A 382 -34.55 6.30 34.62
CA PRO A 382 -34.78 5.39 35.75
C PRO A 382 -34.96 3.91 35.36
N ALA A 383 -34.76 3.10 36.39
CA ALA A 383 -34.71 1.65 36.37
C ALA A 383 -36.04 0.97 36.04
N THR A 384 -36.00 -0.08 35.20
CA THR A 384 -36.97 -1.18 35.20
C THR A 384 -36.30 -2.51 34.86
N LYS A 385 -36.81 -3.56 35.49
CA LYS A 385 -36.30 -4.92 35.64
C LYS A 385 -35.99 -5.69 34.34
N PRO A 386 -35.09 -6.69 34.40
CA PRO A 386 -34.60 -7.42 33.25
C PRO A 386 -35.64 -8.39 32.68
N LYS A 387 -35.89 -8.32 31.35
CA LYS A 387 -36.54 -9.39 30.59
C LYS A 387 -35.48 -10.44 30.20
N ALA A 388 -35.80 -11.69 30.47
CA ALA A 388 -35.05 -12.88 30.16
C ALA A 388 -34.64 -12.94 28.68
N LYS A 389 -33.33 -13.20 28.41
CA LYS A 389 -32.87 -13.57 27.08
C LYS A 389 -33.37 -14.95 26.72
N THR A 390 -34.11 -15.03 25.64
CA THR A 390 -34.50 -16.29 24.98
C THR A 390 -33.25 -17.08 24.62
N ALA A 391 -33.24 -18.37 24.95
CA ALA A 391 -32.22 -19.34 24.59
C ALA A 391 -32.05 -19.45 23.06
N PRO A 392 -30.81 -19.61 22.53
CA PRO A 392 -30.59 -19.78 21.11
C PRO A 392 -31.23 -21.08 20.61
N ALA A 393 -32.10 -21.00 19.59
CA ALA A 393 -32.61 -22.13 18.88
C ALA A 393 -31.67 -22.46 17.71
N GLY A 394 -31.00 -23.63 17.76
CA GLY A 394 -30.11 -24.07 16.67
C GLY A 394 -29.08 -25.13 17.13
N PRO A 395 -28.23 -25.65 16.22
CA PRO A 395 -27.28 -26.73 16.52
C PRO A 395 -26.34 -26.42 17.70
N LEU A 396 -26.06 -25.15 17.97
CA LEU A 396 -25.16 -24.70 19.03
C LEU A 396 -25.80 -24.55 20.41
N ALA A 397 -27.12 -24.67 20.53
CA ALA A 397 -27.86 -24.41 21.79
C ALA A 397 -27.42 -25.22 23.00
N LYS A 398 -26.83 -26.41 22.77
CA LYS A 398 -26.40 -27.33 23.84
C LYS A 398 -24.96 -27.14 24.29
N ILE A 399 -24.18 -26.38 23.53
CA ILE A 399 -22.73 -26.25 23.74
C ILE A 399 -22.31 -24.88 24.21
N LEU A 400 -23.08 -23.82 23.88
CA LEU A 400 -22.80 -22.46 24.27
C LEU A 400 -23.24 -22.17 25.71
N LEU A 401 -22.36 -21.58 26.50
CA LEU A 401 -22.62 -21.18 27.86
C LEU A 401 -22.82 -19.65 27.95
N ALA A 402 -23.69 -19.20 28.84
CA ALA A 402 -23.90 -17.79 29.11
C ALA A 402 -22.74 -17.15 29.89
N LYS A 403 -21.96 -17.95 30.60
CA LYS A 403 -20.76 -17.65 31.36
C LYS A 403 -19.95 -18.93 31.56
N PRO A 404 -18.63 -18.83 31.83
CA PRO A 404 -17.82 -20.01 32.07
C PRO A 404 -18.33 -20.83 33.28
N ASP A 405 -18.21 -22.15 33.20
CA ASP A 405 -18.48 -23.09 34.29
C ASP A 405 -17.16 -23.26 35.09
N GLY A 406 -17.00 -22.49 36.16
CA GLY A 406 -15.75 -22.37 36.88
C GLY A 406 -14.79 -21.33 36.28
N ALA A 407 -13.46 -21.60 36.33
CA ALA A 407 -12.45 -20.78 35.67
C ALA A 407 -12.42 -21.10 34.17
N ALA A 408 -12.47 -20.07 33.31
CA ALA A 408 -12.34 -20.28 31.87
C ALA A 408 -10.93 -20.81 31.52
N ASP A 409 -10.88 -21.73 30.54
CA ASP A 409 -9.61 -22.23 30.02
C ASP A 409 -8.91 -21.17 29.13
N ASN A 410 -7.59 -21.25 29.06
CA ASN A 410 -6.81 -20.37 28.16
C ASN A 410 -6.88 -20.93 26.74
N LEU A 411 -7.90 -20.53 25.96
CA LEU A 411 -8.11 -21.07 24.61
C LEU A 411 -6.97 -20.78 23.63
N LYS A 412 -6.03 -19.88 23.99
CA LYS A 412 -4.82 -19.59 23.20
C LYS A 412 -3.81 -20.76 23.20
N ASP A 413 -3.97 -21.73 24.08
CA ASP A 413 -3.15 -22.95 24.08
C ASP A 413 -3.48 -23.87 22.90
N ILE A 414 -4.62 -23.63 22.21
CA ILE A 414 -4.93 -24.23 20.91
C ILE A 414 -4.18 -23.45 19.83
N SER A 415 -3.28 -24.11 19.11
CA SER A 415 -2.54 -23.53 17.99
C SER A 415 -3.50 -22.96 16.95
N GLY A 416 -3.31 -21.72 16.56
CA GLY A 416 -4.21 -20.99 15.66
C GLY A 416 -5.27 -20.14 16.36
N VAL A 417 -5.41 -20.22 17.69
CA VAL A 417 -6.27 -19.34 18.49
C VAL A 417 -5.45 -18.22 19.10
N GLY A 418 -5.53 -17.04 18.53
CA GLY A 418 -4.92 -15.84 19.12
C GLY A 418 -5.89 -15.08 20.05
N PRO A 419 -5.43 -13.99 20.73
CA PRO A 419 -6.25 -13.24 21.67
C PRO A 419 -7.58 -12.73 21.13
N LYS A 420 -7.63 -12.35 19.86
CA LYS A 420 -8.87 -11.90 19.18
C LYS A 420 -9.86 -13.04 18.96
N LEU A 421 -9.36 -14.25 18.64
CA LEU A 421 -10.19 -15.42 18.43
C LEU A 421 -10.72 -15.97 19.76
N GLU A 422 -9.89 -15.96 20.80
CA GLU A 422 -10.31 -16.28 22.14
C GLU A 422 -11.45 -15.36 22.63
N SER A 423 -11.30 -14.04 22.41
CA SER A 423 -12.37 -13.07 22.74
C SER A 423 -13.66 -13.37 21.98
N ALA A 424 -13.58 -13.64 20.69
CA ALA A 424 -14.75 -13.98 19.86
C ALA A 424 -15.41 -15.30 20.28
N LEU A 425 -14.63 -16.32 20.65
CA LEU A 425 -15.11 -17.58 21.19
C LEU A 425 -15.83 -17.37 22.54
N ASN A 426 -15.24 -16.60 23.45
CA ASN A 426 -15.82 -16.27 24.74
C ASN A 426 -17.12 -15.45 24.59
N GLU A 427 -17.17 -14.49 23.69
CA GLU A 427 -18.38 -13.72 23.36
C GLU A 427 -19.49 -14.62 22.76
N ALA A 428 -19.10 -15.64 22.02
CA ALA A 428 -20.03 -16.62 21.48
C ALA A 428 -20.56 -17.63 22.51
N GLY A 429 -19.89 -17.71 23.68
CA GLY A 429 -20.26 -18.64 24.79
C GLY A 429 -19.40 -19.90 24.84
N ILE A 430 -18.21 -19.89 24.26
CA ILE A 430 -17.21 -20.97 24.33
C ILE A 430 -16.06 -20.50 25.21
N PHE A 431 -15.90 -21.16 26.37
CA PHE A 431 -14.92 -20.80 27.41
C PHE A 431 -13.98 -21.94 27.74
N HIS A 432 -14.31 -23.19 27.32
CA HIS A 432 -13.60 -24.36 27.76
C HIS A 432 -13.16 -25.27 26.62
N PHE A 433 -12.02 -25.94 26.79
CA PHE A 433 -11.52 -26.90 25.80
C PHE A 433 -12.53 -27.99 25.49
N TRP A 434 -13.30 -28.51 26.48
CA TRP A 434 -14.28 -29.55 26.27
C TRP A 434 -15.42 -29.12 25.30
N GLN A 435 -15.77 -27.83 25.27
CA GLN A 435 -16.76 -27.31 24.33
C GLN A 435 -16.30 -27.45 22.89
N ILE A 436 -15.02 -27.12 22.62
CA ILE A 436 -14.42 -27.27 21.29
C ILE A 436 -14.20 -28.74 20.94
N ALA A 437 -13.72 -29.53 21.91
CA ALA A 437 -13.49 -30.98 21.73
C ALA A 437 -14.75 -31.81 21.40
N SER A 438 -15.91 -31.31 21.80
CA SER A 438 -17.20 -31.99 21.61
C SER A 438 -18.04 -31.46 20.43
N LEU A 439 -17.50 -30.52 19.60
CA LEU A 439 -18.21 -30.02 18.44
C LEU A 439 -18.48 -31.10 17.40
N THR A 440 -19.75 -31.18 16.95
CA THR A 440 -20.15 -32.01 15.81
C THR A 440 -19.98 -31.25 14.49
N GLY A 441 -20.01 -31.95 13.34
CA GLY A 441 -19.87 -31.33 12.01
C GLY A 441 -20.85 -30.17 11.80
N ASP A 442 -22.14 -30.36 12.11
CA ASP A 442 -23.16 -29.29 11.99
C ASP A 442 -22.90 -28.11 12.92
N GLN A 443 -22.30 -28.35 14.08
CA GLN A 443 -21.91 -27.30 15.04
C GLN A 443 -20.66 -26.55 14.63
N ILE A 444 -19.71 -27.23 13.98
CA ILE A 444 -18.52 -26.61 13.38
C ILE A 444 -18.97 -25.64 12.29
N GLU A 445 -19.83 -26.11 11.37
CA GLU A 445 -20.31 -25.28 10.25
C GLU A 445 -21.11 -24.05 10.75
N ALA A 446 -21.97 -24.27 11.78
CA ALA A 446 -22.72 -23.18 12.40
C ALA A 446 -21.83 -22.18 13.15
N LEU A 447 -20.77 -22.66 13.82
CA LEU A 447 -19.81 -21.79 14.53
C LEU A 447 -18.89 -21.03 13.55
N ASP A 448 -18.44 -21.71 12.48
CA ASP A 448 -17.64 -21.14 11.43
C ASP A 448 -18.41 -20.03 10.71
N SER A 449 -19.68 -20.26 10.37
CA SER A 449 -20.56 -19.24 9.78
C SER A 449 -20.84 -18.07 10.71
N LYS A 450 -20.97 -18.30 12.02
CA LYS A 450 -21.28 -17.26 13.02
C LYS A 450 -20.08 -16.34 13.29
N LEU A 451 -18.87 -16.88 13.26
CA LEU A 451 -17.64 -16.18 13.66
C LEU A 451 -16.66 -15.95 12.49
N ASP A 452 -17.05 -16.32 11.26
CA ASP A 452 -16.25 -16.20 10.02
C ASP A 452 -14.83 -16.80 10.16
N PHE A 453 -14.73 -17.98 10.71
CA PHE A 453 -13.44 -18.67 10.90
C PHE A 453 -12.89 -19.29 9.61
N ARG A 454 -13.68 -19.34 8.54
CA ARG A 454 -13.28 -19.82 7.20
C ARG A 454 -12.62 -21.20 7.21
N GLY A 455 -13.24 -22.16 7.90
CA GLY A 455 -12.77 -23.54 7.98
C GLY A 455 -11.54 -23.75 8.87
N ARG A 456 -11.18 -22.79 9.73
CA ARG A 456 -10.01 -22.90 10.64
C ARG A 456 -10.15 -24.03 11.64
N ILE A 457 -11.36 -24.31 12.14
CA ILE A 457 -11.59 -25.33 13.16
C ILE A 457 -11.09 -26.68 12.67
N GLU A 458 -11.35 -27.02 11.41
CA GLU A 458 -10.89 -28.27 10.79
C GLU A 458 -9.43 -28.17 10.32
N ARG A 459 -9.10 -27.10 9.58
CA ARG A 459 -7.77 -26.91 8.99
C ARG A 459 -6.66 -26.89 10.04
N ASP A 460 -6.88 -26.20 11.17
CA ASP A 460 -5.90 -26.04 12.23
C ASP A 460 -6.11 -27.09 13.34
N LYS A 461 -6.96 -28.12 13.11
CA LYS A 461 -7.21 -29.27 13.98
C LYS A 461 -7.57 -28.92 15.43
N TRP A 462 -8.41 -27.90 15.61
CA TRP A 462 -8.76 -27.40 16.96
C TRP A 462 -9.42 -28.47 17.84
N ILE A 463 -10.21 -29.36 17.26
CA ILE A 463 -10.92 -30.42 18.03
C ILE A 463 -9.93 -31.40 18.61
N GLU A 464 -8.94 -31.86 17.85
CA GLU A 464 -7.93 -32.80 18.32
C GLU A 464 -7.06 -32.15 19.42
N GLN A 465 -6.65 -30.90 19.24
CA GLN A 465 -5.87 -30.15 20.22
C GLN A 465 -6.69 -29.91 21.50
N ALA A 466 -7.91 -29.44 21.37
CA ALA A 466 -8.81 -29.21 22.52
C ALA A 466 -9.09 -30.50 23.34
N ARG A 467 -9.18 -31.65 22.67
CA ARG A 467 -9.32 -32.94 23.35
C ARG A 467 -8.08 -33.28 24.19
N GLN A 468 -6.89 -33.12 23.63
CA GLN A 468 -5.64 -33.38 24.34
C GLN A 468 -5.47 -32.42 25.54
N LEU A 469 -5.81 -31.14 25.36
CA LEU A 469 -5.74 -30.15 26.45
C LEU A 469 -6.82 -30.41 27.53
N SER A 470 -7.99 -30.82 27.16
CA SER A 470 -9.04 -31.17 28.11
C SER A 470 -8.70 -32.42 28.97
N GLU A 471 -8.00 -33.40 28.39
CA GLU A 471 -7.53 -34.58 29.12
C GLU A 471 -6.35 -34.25 30.05
N ALA A 472 -5.56 -33.24 29.75
CA ALA A 472 -4.42 -32.78 30.57
C ALA A 472 -4.83 -31.93 31.77
N VAL A 473 -6.04 -31.36 31.78
CA VAL A 473 -6.59 -30.51 32.83
C VAL A 473 -7.54 -31.31 33.77
N SER A 474 -7.94 -32.50 33.38
CA SER A 474 -8.76 -33.44 34.20
C SER A 474 -7.86 -34.25 35.14
#